data_f2e8d589ed67ba3dbe4ea56d23af723c
#
_entry.id   f2e8d589ed67ba3dbe4ea56d23af723c
#
_cell.length_a   1.000
_cell.length_b   1.000
_cell.length_c   1.000
_cell.angle_alpha   90.00
_cell.angle_beta   90.00
_cell.angle_gamma   90.00
#
_symmetry.space_group_name_H-M   'P 1'
#
loop_
_entity.id
_entity.type
_entity.pdbx_description
1 polymer ?
#
loop_
_entity_poly.entity_id
_entity_poly.type
_entity_poly.pdbx_seq_one_letter_code
_entity_poly.pdbx_strand_id
1 'polypeptide(L)'
;LVGSEMCIRDSLNLAMTFKDFLHIQNYFKNEEKRDPSVTEIRVLDTYWSDHCRHTTFQTELKDVEFTKGDYNEPIENTYRQYLADREELYAGRSDKFVCLMDLALMAMKKLRKEGKLQDMEVSEEINACSIVVPVVIDGKEEEWLVNFKNETHNHPTEIEPFGGAATCLGGAIRDPLSGRTYVYQAMRVTGAADPTRPMSETMHGKLPQRRIVTDAAHGYSSYGNQIGLATGYVKEIYHPNYAAKRMEIGAVMAAAP
;
A
#
# COMPACT_ATOMS: atom_id res chain seq x y z
N LEU A 1 8.14 7.16 -37.81
CA LEU A 1 7.70 7.97 -36.65
C LEU A 1 7.46 7.12 -35.41
N VAL A 2 6.84 5.94 -35.50
CA VAL A 2 6.62 5.03 -34.37
C VAL A 2 7.94 4.63 -33.65
N GLY A 3 9.04 4.52 -34.38
CA GLY A 3 10.35 4.20 -33.81
C GLY A 3 10.97 5.32 -32.96
N SER A 4 10.68 6.60 -33.27
CA SER A 4 11.24 7.73 -32.53
C SER A 4 10.56 7.96 -31.17
N GLU A 5 9.29 7.63 -31.05
CA GLU A 5 8.48 7.79 -29.84
C GLU A 5 8.84 6.74 -28.78
N MET A 6 9.08 5.49 -29.20
CA MET A 6 9.64 4.47 -28.31
C MET A 6 11.05 4.84 -27.84
N CYS A 7 11.87 5.41 -28.72
CA CYS A 7 13.21 5.89 -28.34
C CYS A 7 13.15 6.99 -27.28
N ILE A 8 12.21 7.95 -27.37
CA ILE A 8 12.07 9.02 -26.37
C ILE A 8 11.64 8.44 -25.03
N ARG A 9 10.62 7.56 -24.99
CA ARG A 9 10.18 6.88 -23.77
C ARG A 9 11.33 6.14 -23.10
N ASP A 10 12.06 5.34 -23.87
CA ASP A 10 13.15 4.52 -23.36
C ASP A 10 14.37 5.37 -22.96
N SER A 11 14.69 6.43 -23.72
CA SER A 11 15.81 7.32 -23.40
C SER A 11 15.55 8.16 -22.13
N LEU A 12 14.29 8.50 -21.84
CA LEU A 12 13.90 9.22 -20.64
C LEU A 12 13.57 8.30 -19.46
N ASN A 13 13.58 6.98 -19.71
CA ASN A 13 13.22 5.95 -18.71
C ASN A 13 11.85 6.22 -18.05
N LEU A 14 10.83 6.44 -18.89
CA LEU A 14 9.48 6.76 -18.44
C LEU A 14 8.72 5.52 -17.97
N ALA A 15 7.93 5.68 -16.91
CA ALA A 15 7.07 4.64 -16.35
C ALA A 15 5.79 4.42 -17.16
N MET A 16 5.29 5.45 -17.86
CA MET A 16 4.08 5.38 -18.67
C MET A 16 4.19 4.39 -19.82
N THR A 17 3.06 3.77 -20.20
CA THR A 17 2.99 2.88 -21.35
C THR A 17 3.08 3.66 -22.68
N PHE A 18 3.34 2.96 -23.77
CA PHE A 18 3.33 3.59 -25.10
C PHE A 18 1.96 4.20 -25.45
N LYS A 19 0.87 3.58 -25.02
CA LYS A 19 -0.49 4.11 -25.22
C LYS A 19 -0.72 5.42 -24.46
N ASP A 20 -0.24 5.51 -23.24
CA ASP A 20 -0.31 6.72 -22.42
C ASP A 20 0.47 7.85 -23.09
N PHE A 21 1.68 7.54 -23.57
CA PHE A 21 2.50 8.50 -24.30
C PHE A 21 1.83 9.02 -25.57
N LEU A 22 1.17 8.15 -26.35
CA LEU A 22 0.39 8.54 -27.51
C LEU A 22 -0.81 9.42 -27.14
N HIS A 23 -1.46 9.15 -26.00
CA HIS A 23 -2.54 9.99 -25.51
C HIS A 23 -2.05 11.41 -25.23
N ILE A 24 -0.92 11.54 -24.52
CA ILE A 24 -0.29 12.83 -24.24
C ILE A 24 0.09 13.55 -25.53
N GLN A 25 0.71 12.85 -26.46
CA GLN A 25 1.07 13.43 -27.75
C GLN A 25 -0.15 13.97 -28.49
N ASN A 26 -1.24 13.22 -28.54
CA ASN A 26 -2.47 13.65 -29.18
C ASN A 26 -3.08 14.89 -28.50
N TYR A 27 -3.05 14.96 -27.17
CA TYR A 27 -3.49 16.13 -26.44
C TYR A 27 -2.67 17.37 -26.79
N PHE A 28 -1.35 17.30 -26.70
CA PHE A 28 -0.50 18.46 -27.03
C PHE A 28 -0.64 18.89 -28.48
N LYS A 29 -0.78 17.95 -29.41
CA LYS A 29 -0.96 18.23 -30.84
C LYS A 29 -2.29 18.87 -31.16
N ASN A 30 -3.39 18.40 -30.56
CA ASN A 30 -4.74 18.79 -30.96
C ASN A 30 -5.33 19.90 -30.11
N GLU A 31 -5.04 19.91 -28.80
CA GLU A 31 -5.59 20.87 -27.84
C GLU A 31 -4.59 22.02 -27.57
N GLU A 32 -3.39 21.69 -27.10
CA GLU A 32 -2.37 22.67 -26.78
C GLU A 32 -1.71 23.30 -28.03
N LYS A 33 -1.70 22.59 -29.16
CA LYS A 33 -1.09 22.99 -30.45
C LYS A 33 0.36 23.41 -30.34
N ARG A 34 1.10 22.76 -29.48
CA ARG A 34 2.55 22.92 -29.25
C ARG A 34 3.18 21.60 -28.83
N ASP A 35 4.50 21.55 -28.85
CA ASP A 35 5.24 20.43 -28.28
C ASP A 35 5.35 20.57 -26.73
N PRO A 36 5.28 19.45 -25.99
CA PRO A 36 5.56 19.47 -24.57
C PRO A 36 7.06 19.65 -24.30
N SER A 37 7.39 20.33 -23.22
CA SER A 37 8.76 20.33 -22.70
C SER A 37 9.07 18.97 -22.03
N VAL A 38 10.38 18.66 -21.91
CA VAL A 38 10.83 17.46 -21.18
C VAL A 38 10.35 17.46 -19.72
N THR A 39 10.27 18.64 -19.12
CA THR A 39 9.75 18.78 -17.76
C THR A 39 8.27 18.38 -17.67
N GLU A 40 7.44 18.85 -18.61
CA GLU A 40 6.03 18.45 -18.65
C GLU A 40 5.86 16.96 -18.86
N ILE A 41 6.63 16.35 -19.78
CA ILE A 41 6.61 14.89 -19.97
C ILE A 41 6.94 14.15 -18.67
N ARG A 42 7.97 14.58 -17.92
CA ARG A 42 8.36 13.95 -16.65
C ARG A 42 7.33 14.15 -15.55
N VAL A 43 6.70 15.32 -15.48
CA VAL A 43 5.61 15.57 -14.53
C VAL A 43 4.42 14.68 -14.83
N LEU A 44 4.02 14.58 -16.10
CA LEU A 44 2.94 13.71 -16.54
C LEU A 44 3.25 12.23 -16.27
N ASP A 45 4.49 11.79 -16.51
CA ASP A 45 4.94 10.44 -16.19
C ASP A 45 4.82 10.13 -14.70
N THR A 46 5.13 11.09 -13.83
CA THR A 46 4.95 10.96 -12.39
C THR A 46 3.48 10.80 -12.01
N TYR A 47 2.58 11.57 -12.61
CA TYR A 47 1.14 11.41 -12.41
C TYR A 47 0.59 10.10 -12.97
N TRP A 48 1.17 9.58 -14.06
CA TRP A 48 0.80 8.31 -14.68
C TRP A 48 1.40 7.10 -13.96
N SER A 49 2.28 7.32 -12.99
CA SER A 49 2.89 6.22 -12.27
C SER A 49 1.82 5.40 -11.53
N ASP A 50 1.89 4.09 -11.65
CA ASP A 50 1.00 3.15 -10.97
C ASP A 50 1.42 3.01 -9.50
N HIS A 51 1.15 4.06 -8.71
CA HIS A 51 1.48 4.08 -7.29
C HIS A 51 0.80 2.91 -6.57
N CYS A 52 1.58 2.12 -5.84
CA CYS A 52 1.12 0.90 -5.15
C CYS A 52 0.43 -0.11 -6.08
N ARG A 53 0.63 0.00 -7.38
CA ARG A 53 0.04 -0.86 -8.42
C ARG A 53 -1.50 -0.89 -8.42
N HIS A 54 -2.15 0.19 -8.03
CA HIS A 54 -3.61 0.27 -8.01
C HIS A 54 -4.21 -0.01 -9.39
N THR A 55 -3.66 0.56 -10.46
CA THR A 55 -4.10 0.32 -11.84
C THR A 55 -3.87 -1.12 -12.26
N THR A 56 -2.70 -1.68 -11.94
CA THR A 56 -2.36 -3.09 -12.21
C THR A 56 -3.34 -4.03 -11.52
N PHE A 57 -3.66 -3.79 -10.24
CA PHE A 57 -4.63 -4.61 -9.50
C PHE A 57 -6.07 -4.50 -10.03
N GLN A 58 -6.38 -3.43 -10.76
CA GLN A 58 -7.69 -3.23 -11.41
C GLN A 58 -7.72 -3.71 -12.88
N THR A 59 -6.65 -4.29 -13.40
CA THR A 59 -6.64 -4.85 -14.76
C THR A 59 -7.64 -6.00 -14.86
N GLU A 60 -8.50 -5.97 -15.88
CA GLU A 60 -9.44 -7.05 -16.16
C GLU A 60 -8.70 -8.35 -16.49
N LEU A 61 -9.02 -9.42 -15.78
CA LEU A 61 -8.52 -10.77 -16.01
C LEU A 61 -9.53 -11.53 -16.86
N LYS A 62 -9.11 -11.98 -18.04
CA LYS A 62 -9.96 -12.72 -18.99
C LYS A 62 -9.66 -14.20 -19.01
N ASP A 63 -8.37 -14.54 -19.00
CA ASP A 63 -7.89 -15.91 -19.11
C ASP A 63 -7.10 -16.25 -17.84
N VAL A 64 -7.66 -17.12 -17.01
CA VAL A 64 -7.02 -17.56 -15.76
C VAL A 64 -6.72 -19.03 -15.88
N GLU A 65 -5.42 -19.38 -15.83
CA GLU A 65 -4.94 -20.75 -15.88
C GLU A 65 -4.23 -21.11 -14.57
N PHE A 66 -4.38 -22.36 -14.15
CA PHE A 66 -3.73 -22.89 -12.96
C PHE A 66 -2.64 -23.87 -13.35
N THR A 67 -1.41 -23.55 -13.01
CA THR A 67 -0.29 -24.47 -13.22
C THR A 67 -0.39 -25.66 -12.26
N LYS A 68 -0.03 -26.85 -12.73
CA LYS A 68 -0.02 -28.06 -11.89
C LYS A 68 1.01 -27.94 -10.78
N GLY A 69 0.64 -28.28 -9.57
CA GLY A 69 1.49 -28.25 -8.38
C GLY A 69 0.74 -28.73 -7.14
N ASP A 70 1.42 -28.81 -6.02
CA ASP A 70 0.87 -29.35 -4.75
C ASP A 70 -0.30 -28.54 -4.19
N TYR A 71 -0.38 -27.26 -4.54
CA TYR A 71 -1.41 -26.32 -4.08
C TYR A 71 -2.43 -25.94 -5.17
N ASN A 72 -2.40 -26.62 -6.32
CA ASN A 72 -3.26 -26.31 -7.46
C ASN A 72 -4.74 -26.38 -7.09
N GLU A 73 -5.16 -27.51 -6.53
CA GLU A 73 -6.57 -27.79 -6.23
C GLU A 73 -7.16 -26.79 -5.21
N PRO A 74 -6.54 -26.50 -4.06
CA PRO A 74 -7.04 -25.48 -3.12
C PRO A 74 -7.17 -24.09 -3.73
N ILE A 75 -6.20 -23.68 -4.55
CA ILE A 75 -6.20 -22.34 -5.20
C ILE A 75 -7.34 -22.27 -6.23
N GLU A 76 -7.49 -23.29 -7.06
CA GLU A 76 -8.55 -23.36 -8.07
C GLU A 76 -9.94 -23.38 -7.42
N ASN A 77 -10.12 -24.14 -6.34
CA ASN A 77 -11.38 -24.18 -5.60
C ASN A 77 -11.71 -22.81 -4.98
N THR A 78 -10.72 -22.11 -4.43
CA THR A 78 -10.88 -20.73 -3.90
C THR A 78 -11.29 -19.77 -5.00
N TYR A 79 -10.70 -19.87 -6.18
CA TYR A 79 -11.07 -19.04 -7.32
C TYR A 79 -12.48 -19.33 -7.83
N ARG A 80 -12.88 -20.59 -7.89
CA ARG A 80 -14.27 -20.97 -8.22
C ARG A 80 -15.28 -20.40 -7.21
N GLN A 81 -14.94 -20.45 -5.91
CA GLN A 81 -15.78 -19.86 -4.87
C GLN A 81 -15.89 -18.34 -5.05
N TYR A 82 -14.78 -17.66 -5.34
CA TYR A 82 -14.79 -16.24 -5.66
C TYR A 82 -15.73 -15.91 -6.83
N LEU A 83 -15.70 -16.68 -7.92
CA LEU A 83 -16.60 -16.45 -9.06
C LEU A 83 -18.07 -16.63 -8.66
N ALA A 84 -18.39 -17.66 -7.86
CA ALA A 84 -19.75 -17.86 -7.35
C ALA A 84 -20.21 -16.71 -6.44
N ASP A 85 -19.36 -16.24 -5.54
CA ASP A 85 -19.63 -15.10 -4.67
C ASP A 85 -19.86 -13.80 -5.49
N ARG A 86 -19.14 -13.63 -6.60
CA ARG A 86 -19.35 -12.51 -7.54
C ARG A 86 -20.74 -12.52 -8.16
N GLU A 87 -21.16 -13.66 -8.67
CA GLU A 87 -22.50 -13.80 -9.28
C GLU A 87 -23.60 -13.42 -8.30
N GLU A 88 -23.44 -13.85 -7.03
CA GLU A 88 -24.38 -13.50 -5.96
C GLU A 88 -24.36 -12.01 -5.61
N LEU A 89 -23.18 -11.41 -5.50
CA LEU A 89 -23.01 -10.01 -5.05
C LEU A 89 -23.28 -8.99 -6.15
N TYR A 90 -23.01 -9.35 -7.40
CA TYR A 90 -23.08 -8.44 -8.54
C TYR A 90 -24.16 -8.82 -9.56
N ALA A 91 -25.17 -9.56 -9.12
CA ALA A 91 -26.28 -9.95 -9.99
C ALA A 91 -26.83 -8.75 -10.77
N GLY A 92 -26.84 -8.84 -12.10
CA GLY A 92 -27.32 -7.78 -13.00
C GLY A 92 -26.35 -6.59 -13.22
N ARG A 93 -25.11 -6.64 -12.72
CA ARG A 93 -24.09 -5.59 -12.91
C ARG A 93 -23.06 -5.99 -13.95
N SER A 94 -23.06 -5.31 -15.09
CA SER A 94 -22.08 -5.51 -16.17
C SER A 94 -20.80 -4.66 -16.03
N ASP A 95 -20.80 -3.68 -15.11
CA ASP A 95 -19.68 -2.78 -14.85
C ASP A 95 -18.59 -3.39 -13.94
N LYS A 96 -18.82 -4.60 -13.42
CA LYS A 96 -17.90 -5.31 -12.55
C LYS A 96 -17.19 -6.42 -13.32
N PHE A 97 -15.90 -6.25 -13.53
CA PHE A 97 -15.03 -7.28 -14.14
C PHE A 97 -14.18 -8.00 -13.11
N VAL A 98 -13.63 -9.15 -13.48
CA VAL A 98 -12.71 -9.93 -12.65
C VAL A 98 -11.37 -9.21 -12.61
N CYS A 99 -10.86 -8.90 -11.42
CA CYS A 99 -9.53 -8.33 -11.22
C CYS A 99 -8.99 -8.67 -9.83
N LEU A 100 -7.70 -8.48 -9.62
CA LEU A 100 -7.06 -8.78 -8.33
C LEU A 100 -7.62 -7.94 -7.17
N MET A 101 -7.96 -6.67 -7.43
CA MET A 101 -8.56 -5.80 -6.42
C MET A 101 -9.94 -6.29 -6.01
N ASP A 102 -10.75 -6.73 -6.96
CA ASP A 102 -12.07 -7.29 -6.65
C ASP A 102 -11.95 -8.58 -5.83
N LEU A 103 -11.03 -9.47 -6.19
CA LEU A 103 -10.73 -10.67 -5.44
C LEU A 103 -10.32 -10.35 -3.99
N ALA A 104 -9.43 -9.37 -3.80
CA ALA A 104 -8.99 -8.95 -2.46
C ALA A 104 -10.13 -8.40 -1.58
N LEU A 105 -11.12 -7.74 -2.19
CA LEU A 105 -12.23 -7.11 -1.48
C LEU A 105 -13.46 -8.01 -1.32
N MET A 106 -13.50 -9.17 -1.96
CA MET A 106 -14.69 -10.02 -2.05
C MET A 106 -15.19 -10.47 -0.68
N ALA A 107 -14.29 -10.96 0.19
CA ALA A 107 -14.66 -11.44 1.52
C ALA A 107 -15.31 -10.33 2.36
N MET A 108 -14.76 -9.12 2.34
CA MET A 108 -15.33 -7.96 3.03
C MET A 108 -16.72 -7.62 2.51
N LYS A 109 -16.90 -7.58 1.20
CA LYS A 109 -18.21 -7.30 0.58
C LYS A 109 -19.26 -8.34 0.93
N LYS A 110 -18.87 -9.62 0.97
CA LYS A 110 -19.75 -10.72 1.38
C LYS A 110 -20.16 -10.60 2.84
N LEU A 111 -19.21 -10.39 3.75
CA LEU A 111 -19.47 -10.17 5.16
C LEU A 111 -20.40 -8.98 5.40
N ARG A 112 -20.20 -7.89 4.65
CA ARG A 112 -21.07 -6.71 4.72
C ARG A 112 -22.51 -7.02 4.28
N LYS A 113 -22.68 -7.78 3.17
CA LYS A 113 -23.99 -8.23 2.69
C LYS A 113 -24.71 -9.12 3.72
N GLU A 114 -23.93 -9.96 4.43
CA GLU A 114 -24.44 -10.83 5.50
C GLU A 114 -24.72 -10.08 6.83
N GLY A 115 -24.50 -8.75 6.88
CA GLY A 115 -24.73 -7.94 8.07
C GLY A 115 -23.71 -8.16 9.20
N LYS A 116 -22.52 -8.67 8.89
CA LYS A 116 -21.47 -8.96 9.88
C LYS A 116 -20.50 -7.82 10.15
N LEU A 117 -20.65 -6.69 9.45
CA LEU A 117 -19.82 -5.48 9.59
C LEU A 117 -20.68 -4.26 9.91
N GLN A 118 -21.62 -4.41 10.85
CA GLN A 118 -22.57 -3.35 11.20
C GLN A 118 -21.93 -2.25 12.04
N ASP A 119 -20.87 -2.58 12.77
CA ASP A 119 -20.04 -1.68 13.56
C ASP A 119 -19.03 -0.86 12.73
N MET A 120 -18.88 -1.19 11.45
CA MET A 120 -17.99 -0.46 10.57
C MET A 120 -18.57 0.92 10.24
N GLU A 121 -17.82 1.97 10.55
CA GLU A 121 -18.20 3.33 10.18
C GLU A 121 -18.29 3.47 8.65
N VAL A 122 -19.31 4.16 8.18
CA VAL A 122 -19.47 4.52 6.76
C VAL A 122 -19.30 6.03 6.64
N SER A 123 -18.20 6.46 6.04
CA SER A 123 -17.88 7.86 5.79
C SER A 123 -17.27 8.04 4.41
N GLU A 124 -17.07 9.29 3.99
CA GLU A 124 -16.37 9.63 2.75
C GLU A 124 -14.86 9.40 2.84
N GLU A 125 -14.31 9.33 4.06
CA GLU A 125 -12.91 9.03 4.29
C GLU A 125 -12.64 7.53 4.16
N ILE A 126 -11.73 7.15 3.27
CA ILE A 126 -11.43 5.76 2.92
C ILE A 126 -9.97 5.35 3.17
N ASN A 127 -9.11 6.26 3.63
CA ASN A 127 -7.70 5.95 3.89
C ASN A 127 -7.48 5.15 5.18
N ALA A 128 -8.48 5.12 6.05
CA ALA A 128 -8.45 4.36 7.28
C ALA A 128 -9.84 3.74 7.54
N CYS A 129 -9.87 2.61 8.24
CA CYS A 129 -11.10 1.94 8.61
C CYS A 129 -11.36 2.12 10.10
N SER A 130 -12.52 2.68 10.44
CA SER A 130 -12.98 2.83 11.82
C SER A 130 -14.14 1.90 12.11
N ILE A 131 -14.24 1.47 13.36
CA ILE A 131 -15.42 0.81 13.92
C ILE A 131 -16.01 1.69 15.00
N VAL A 132 -17.34 1.63 15.17
CA VAL A 132 -18.05 2.29 16.25
C VAL A 132 -18.06 1.37 17.46
N VAL A 133 -17.56 1.85 18.59
CA VAL A 133 -17.46 1.06 19.83
C VAL A 133 -18.12 1.82 20.97
N PRO A 134 -19.06 1.20 21.73
CA PRO A 134 -19.59 1.82 22.93
C PRO A 134 -18.53 1.83 24.04
N VAL A 135 -18.31 3.01 24.62
CA VAL A 135 -17.34 3.23 25.70
C VAL A 135 -18.04 3.89 26.88
N VAL A 136 -17.77 3.44 28.08
CA VAL A 136 -18.32 4.05 29.29
C VAL A 136 -17.31 5.02 29.90
N ILE A 137 -17.62 6.31 29.90
CA ILE A 137 -16.83 7.38 30.49
C ILE A 137 -17.62 8.08 31.56
N ASP A 138 -17.11 8.12 32.79
CA ASP A 138 -17.77 8.72 33.96
C ASP A 138 -19.21 8.22 34.18
N GLY A 139 -19.43 6.93 33.87
CA GLY A 139 -20.73 6.27 34.04
C GLY A 139 -21.75 6.57 32.91
N LYS A 140 -21.33 7.23 31.85
CA LYS A 140 -22.15 7.47 30.65
C LYS A 140 -21.60 6.65 29.50
N GLU A 141 -22.47 6.03 28.72
CA GLU A 141 -22.11 5.35 27.48
C GLU A 141 -22.06 6.37 26.35
N GLU A 142 -20.96 6.32 25.60
CA GLU A 142 -20.70 7.16 24.42
C GLU A 142 -20.26 6.27 23.26
N GLU A 143 -20.62 6.63 22.04
CA GLU A 143 -20.10 5.98 20.83
C GLU A 143 -18.77 6.61 20.42
N TRP A 144 -17.74 5.77 20.32
CA TRP A 144 -16.41 6.20 19.91
C TRP A 144 -16.00 5.52 18.63
N LEU A 145 -15.29 6.25 17.78
CA LEU A 145 -14.57 5.68 16.65
C LEU A 145 -13.27 5.07 17.14
N VAL A 146 -13.03 3.81 16.78
CA VAL A 146 -11.74 3.14 16.98
C VAL A 146 -11.17 2.76 15.62
N ASN A 147 -9.94 3.13 15.39
CA ASN A 147 -9.27 2.96 14.13
C ASN A 147 -7.97 2.15 14.29
N PHE A 148 -7.72 1.25 13.36
CA PHE A 148 -6.45 0.55 13.22
C PHE A 148 -5.91 0.83 11.82
N LYS A 149 -4.69 1.34 11.75
CA LYS A 149 -3.98 1.53 10.48
C LYS A 149 -2.62 0.85 10.54
N ASN A 150 -2.26 0.17 9.46
CA ASN A 150 -0.91 -0.29 9.24
C ASN A 150 -0.39 0.26 7.91
N GLU A 151 0.92 0.52 7.87
CA GLU A 151 1.63 1.01 6.71
C GLU A 151 2.90 0.20 6.50
N THR A 152 3.22 -0.14 5.27
CA THR A 152 4.48 -0.79 4.91
C THR A 152 5.34 0.16 4.09
N HIS A 153 6.60 0.34 4.50
CA HIS A 153 7.54 1.24 3.83
C HIS A 153 8.89 0.58 3.62
N ASN A 154 8.86 -0.60 2.99
CA ASN A 154 9.98 -1.52 2.88
C ASN A 154 11.12 -0.95 2.03
N HIS A 155 10.84 -0.60 0.77
CA HIS A 155 11.86 -0.17 -0.18
C HIS A 155 12.50 1.18 0.18
N PRO A 156 11.74 2.23 0.52
CA PRO A 156 12.34 3.49 0.95
C PRO A 156 13.21 3.35 2.20
N THR A 157 12.80 2.54 3.19
CA THR A 157 13.61 2.28 4.39
C THR A 157 14.90 1.52 4.08
N GLU A 158 14.91 0.72 3.03
CA GLU A 158 16.12 0.03 2.59
C GLU A 158 17.15 0.97 1.95
N ILE A 159 16.69 2.03 1.28
CA ILE A 159 17.53 2.99 0.56
C ILE A 159 17.98 4.14 1.48
N GLU A 160 17.05 4.72 2.22
CA GLU A 160 17.27 5.79 3.19
C GLU A 160 16.55 5.40 4.50
N PRO A 161 17.24 4.68 5.40
CA PRO A 161 16.59 4.01 6.53
C PRO A 161 15.91 4.95 7.52
N PHE A 162 16.51 6.10 7.81
CA PHE A 162 15.98 7.05 8.79
C PHE A 162 14.66 7.66 8.28
N GLY A 163 14.68 8.30 7.13
CA GLY A 163 13.49 8.95 6.56
C GLY A 163 12.43 7.94 6.10
N GLY A 164 12.87 6.78 5.59
CA GLY A 164 11.96 5.70 5.21
C GLY A 164 11.13 5.18 6.37
N ALA A 165 11.76 4.90 7.52
CA ALA A 165 11.07 4.45 8.72
C ALA A 165 10.25 5.57 9.39
N ALA A 166 10.74 6.80 9.39
CA ALA A 166 10.01 7.96 9.87
C ALA A 166 8.72 8.18 9.04
N THR A 167 8.82 8.08 7.72
CA THR A 167 7.66 8.21 6.82
C THR A 167 6.68 7.05 7.00
N CYS A 168 7.17 5.84 7.27
CA CYS A 168 6.33 4.68 7.59
C CYS A 168 5.38 4.99 8.77
N LEU A 169 5.93 5.44 9.89
CA LEU A 169 5.11 5.85 11.04
C LEU A 169 4.26 7.07 10.71
N GLY A 170 4.83 8.07 10.03
CA GLY A 170 4.12 9.28 9.64
C GLY A 170 2.89 9.02 8.78
N GLY A 171 2.98 8.12 7.81
CA GLY A 171 1.84 7.68 7.00
C GLY A 171 0.78 6.98 7.85
N ALA A 172 1.22 6.04 8.69
CA ALA A 172 0.31 5.34 9.60
C ALA A 172 -0.45 6.29 10.55
N ILE A 173 0.15 7.41 10.96
CA ILE A 173 -0.49 8.41 11.84
C ILE A 173 -1.41 9.35 11.07
N ARG A 174 -1.01 9.80 9.88
CA ARG A 174 -1.76 10.79 9.11
C ARG A 174 -3.10 10.26 8.60
N ASP A 175 -3.17 8.99 8.23
CA ASP A 175 -4.40 8.41 7.68
C ASP A 175 -5.54 8.37 8.73
N PRO A 176 -5.33 7.89 9.97
CA PRO A 176 -6.34 8.01 11.02
C PRO A 176 -6.74 9.44 11.35
N LEU A 177 -5.80 10.40 11.30
CA LEU A 177 -6.11 11.81 11.48
C LEU A 177 -7.05 12.34 10.39
N SER A 178 -6.85 11.94 9.13
CA SER A 178 -7.80 12.25 8.05
C SER A 178 -9.16 11.63 8.29
N GLY A 179 -9.20 10.45 8.92
CA GLY A 179 -10.40 9.76 9.40
C GLY A 179 -10.96 10.31 10.73
N ARG A 180 -10.55 11.50 11.17
CA ARG A 180 -11.04 12.19 12.37
C ARG A 180 -10.69 11.52 13.71
N THR A 181 -9.75 10.56 13.71
CA THR A 181 -9.31 9.86 14.92
C THR A 181 -7.89 10.26 15.32
N TYR A 182 -7.62 10.26 16.63
CA TYR A 182 -6.31 10.60 17.17
C TYR A 182 -5.54 9.33 17.55
N VAL A 183 -4.33 9.21 17.03
CA VAL A 183 -3.44 8.10 17.33
C VAL A 183 -2.93 8.21 18.77
N TYR A 184 -3.13 7.16 19.55
CA TYR A 184 -2.67 7.08 20.95
C TYR A 184 -1.61 6.00 21.18
N GLN A 185 -1.43 5.08 20.24
CA GLN A 185 -0.41 4.04 20.34
C GLN A 185 0.16 3.68 18.97
N ALA A 186 1.48 3.59 18.89
CA ALA A 186 2.20 3.04 17.74
C ALA A 186 2.78 1.66 18.05
N MET A 187 2.92 0.88 16.99
CA MET A 187 3.54 -0.45 16.98
C MET A 187 4.48 -0.55 15.79
N ARG A 188 5.54 -1.34 15.91
CA ARG A 188 6.51 -1.55 14.83
C ARG A 188 6.83 -3.02 14.66
N VAL A 189 6.72 -3.52 13.43
CA VAL A 189 7.14 -4.87 13.06
C VAL A 189 8.14 -4.78 11.91
N THR A 190 9.30 -5.40 12.05
CA THR A 190 10.35 -5.35 11.03
C THR A 190 10.91 -6.71 10.70
N GLY A 191 11.44 -6.83 9.49
CA GLY A 191 12.23 -7.97 9.05
C GLY A 191 13.58 -7.49 8.52
N ALA A 192 14.67 -8.00 9.07
CA ALA A 192 16.03 -7.68 8.69
C ALA A 192 16.89 -8.95 8.61
N ALA A 193 18.00 -8.89 7.87
CA ALA A 193 19.04 -9.87 8.03
C ALA A 193 19.90 -9.54 9.28
N ASP A 194 20.79 -10.44 9.64
CA ASP A 194 21.64 -10.30 10.82
C ASP A 194 22.44 -8.99 10.78
N PRO A 195 22.21 -8.04 11.71
CA PRO A 195 22.92 -6.76 11.76
C PRO A 195 24.38 -6.87 12.20
N THR A 196 24.80 -8.04 12.70
CA THR A 196 26.18 -8.29 13.13
C THR A 196 27.09 -8.74 12.00
N ARG A 197 26.54 -8.99 10.80
CA ARG A 197 27.32 -9.40 9.62
C ARG A 197 28.42 -8.41 9.28
N PRO A 198 29.60 -8.89 8.88
CA PRO A 198 30.69 -8.03 8.41
C PRO A 198 30.27 -7.19 7.20
N MET A 199 30.80 -5.97 7.09
CA MET A 199 30.52 -5.10 5.94
C MET A 199 30.91 -5.74 4.59
N SER A 200 31.92 -6.61 4.58
CA SER A 200 32.35 -7.35 3.39
C SER A 200 31.31 -8.30 2.83
N GLU A 201 30.31 -8.68 3.62
CA GLU A 201 29.18 -9.53 3.21
C GLU A 201 27.96 -8.73 2.74
N THR A 202 28.09 -7.40 2.66
CA THR A 202 26.99 -6.55 2.16
C THR A 202 26.75 -6.83 0.68
N MET A 203 25.49 -7.06 0.31
CA MET A 203 25.11 -7.25 -1.07
C MET A 203 25.41 -5.99 -1.91
N HIS A 204 25.89 -6.22 -3.14
CA HIS A 204 26.18 -5.12 -4.06
C HIS A 204 24.97 -4.18 -4.24
N GLY A 205 25.21 -2.88 -4.16
CA GLY A 205 24.16 -1.86 -4.29
C GLY A 205 23.26 -1.69 -3.09
N LYS A 206 23.56 -2.32 -1.95
CA LYS A 206 22.79 -2.22 -0.71
C LYS A 206 23.59 -1.60 0.44
N LEU A 207 22.89 -1.06 1.43
CA LEU A 207 23.48 -0.62 2.68
C LEU A 207 23.77 -1.83 3.61
N PRO A 208 24.79 -1.75 4.47
CA PRO A 208 25.02 -2.77 5.49
C PRO A 208 23.81 -2.94 6.42
N GLN A 209 23.47 -4.18 6.77
CA GLN A 209 22.30 -4.48 7.59
C GLN A 209 22.29 -3.73 8.94
N ARG A 210 23.46 -3.61 9.58
CA ARG A 210 23.59 -2.84 10.82
C ARG A 210 23.14 -1.39 10.64
N ARG A 211 23.55 -0.73 9.57
CA ARG A 211 23.16 0.64 9.28
C ARG A 211 21.65 0.76 9.06
N ILE A 212 21.08 -0.14 8.25
CA ILE A 212 19.64 -0.14 7.99
C ILE A 212 18.86 -0.29 9.30
N VAL A 213 19.21 -1.26 10.13
CA VAL A 213 18.50 -1.53 11.40
C VAL A 213 18.59 -0.36 12.36
N THR A 214 19.78 0.22 12.56
CA THR A 214 19.97 1.32 13.52
C THR A 214 19.34 2.62 13.08
N ASP A 215 19.53 3.00 11.81
CA ASP A 215 19.00 4.25 11.29
C ASP A 215 17.47 4.20 11.16
N ALA A 216 16.91 3.06 10.77
CA ALA A 216 15.46 2.86 10.73
C ALA A 216 14.82 2.93 12.12
N ALA A 217 15.47 2.34 13.15
CA ALA A 217 14.99 2.45 14.53
C ALA A 217 14.98 3.91 15.00
N HIS A 218 16.04 4.66 14.70
CA HIS A 218 16.14 6.08 15.01
C HIS A 218 15.06 6.90 14.29
N GLY A 219 14.84 6.67 12.99
CA GLY A 219 13.85 7.39 12.21
C GLY A 219 12.43 7.18 12.73
N TYR A 220 12.07 5.93 13.00
CA TYR A 220 10.76 5.59 13.56
C TYR A 220 10.55 6.25 14.94
N SER A 221 11.52 6.11 15.84
CA SER A 221 11.49 6.72 17.16
C SER A 221 11.44 8.25 17.10
N SER A 222 12.23 8.86 16.20
CA SER A 222 12.26 10.32 16.04
C SER A 222 10.90 10.90 15.69
N TYR A 223 10.17 10.28 14.76
CA TYR A 223 8.83 10.77 14.39
C TYR A 223 7.85 10.69 15.57
N GLY A 224 7.79 9.56 16.24
CA GLY A 224 6.91 9.40 17.41
C GLY A 224 7.25 10.37 18.56
N ASN A 225 8.52 10.56 18.85
CA ASN A 225 8.98 11.46 19.90
C ASN A 225 8.61 12.93 19.64
N GLN A 226 8.64 13.37 18.38
CA GLN A 226 8.30 14.74 18.01
C GLN A 226 6.82 15.09 18.27
N ILE A 227 5.94 14.11 18.24
CA ILE A 227 4.50 14.28 18.48
C ILE A 227 4.03 13.70 19.83
N GLY A 228 4.96 13.20 20.65
CA GLY A 228 4.64 12.62 21.95
C GLY A 228 3.96 11.26 21.91
N LEU A 229 4.10 10.51 20.81
CA LEU A 229 3.49 9.19 20.64
C LEU A 229 4.47 8.08 21.01
N ALA A 230 4.09 7.24 21.97
CA ALA A 230 4.88 6.07 22.35
C ALA A 230 4.70 4.92 21.35
N THR A 231 5.81 4.22 21.03
CA THR A 231 5.78 2.93 20.35
C THR A 231 5.68 1.83 21.40
N GLY A 232 4.45 1.39 21.69
CA GLY A 232 4.17 0.45 22.77
C GLY A 232 4.55 -1.01 22.47
N TYR A 233 4.79 -1.34 21.21
CA TYR A 233 5.20 -2.68 20.80
C TYR A 233 6.21 -2.62 19.66
N VAL A 234 7.31 -3.34 19.81
CA VAL A 234 8.33 -3.51 18.77
C VAL A 234 8.66 -4.99 18.61
N LYS A 235 8.54 -5.50 17.40
CA LYS A 235 8.96 -6.85 17.04
C LYS A 235 9.89 -6.80 15.84
N GLU A 236 11.15 -7.18 16.04
CA GLU A 236 12.10 -7.37 14.94
C GLU A 236 12.32 -8.86 14.69
N ILE A 237 12.21 -9.27 13.44
CA ILE A 237 12.40 -10.64 12.97
C ILE A 237 13.68 -10.67 12.14
N TYR A 238 14.60 -11.55 12.48
CA TYR A 238 15.84 -11.71 11.77
C TYR A 238 15.83 -12.99 10.94
N HIS A 239 16.03 -12.84 9.63
CA HIS A 239 16.13 -13.98 8.72
C HIS A 239 17.02 -13.59 7.52
N PRO A 240 17.91 -14.48 7.04
CA PRO A 240 18.85 -14.17 5.96
C PRO A 240 18.21 -13.62 4.69
N ASN A 241 17.01 -14.06 4.35
CA ASN A 241 16.30 -13.60 3.15
C ASN A 241 15.90 -12.12 3.20
N TYR A 242 15.79 -11.52 4.37
CA TYR A 242 15.55 -10.08 4.49
C TYR A 242 16.77 -9.22 4.09
N ALA A 243 17.91 -9.81 3.81
CA ALA A 243 19.02 -9.11 3.17
C ALA A 243 18.66 -8.64 1.75
N ALA A 244 17.85 -9.42 1.03
CA ALA A 244 17.39 -9.06 -0.30
C ALA A 244 16.33 -7.95 -0.28
N LYS A 245 15.43 -8.01 0.69
CA LYS A 245 14.33 -7.04 0.86
C LYS A 245 13.94 -6.92 2.32
N ARG A 246 14.17 -5.73 2.89
CA ARG A 246 13.74 -5.39 4.25
C ARG A 246 12.21 -5.35 4.34
N MET A 247 11.66 -5.71 5.49
CA MET A 247 10.30 -5.44 5.89
C MET A 247 10.28 -4.33 6.95
N GLU A 248 9.53 -3.28 6.70
CA GLU A 248 9.27 -2.19 7.65
C GLU A 248 7.78 -1.93 7.72
N ILE A 249 7.16 -2.24 8.85
CA ILE A 249 5.73 -2.07 9.09
C ILE A 249 5.54 -1.16 10.28
N GLY A 250 4.82 -0.05 10.08
CA GLY A 250 4.27 0.76 11.14
C GLY A 250 2.78 0.45 11.29
N ALA A 251 2.32 0.32 12.52
CA ALA A 251 0.91 0.18 12.82
C ALA A 251 0.53 1.08 13.99
N VAL A 252 -0.72 1.55 13.99
CA VAL A 252 -1.21 2.45 15.02
C VAL A 252 -2.64 2.11 15.42
N MET A 253 -2.98 2.47 16.67
CA MET A 253 -4.34 2.53 17.15
C MET A 253 -4.72 3.99 17.36
N ALA A 254 -5.91 4.35 16.92
CA ALA A 254 -6.46 5.68 17.07
C ALA A 254 -7.91 5.63 17.56
N ALA A 255 -8.35 6.69 18.20
CA ALA A 255 -9.73 6.80 18.66
C ALA A 255 -10.19 8.26 18.70
N ALA A 256 -11.50 8.45 18.65
CA ALA A 256 -12.19 9.73 18.88
C ALA A 256 -13.64 9.51 19.32
N PRO A 257 -14.21 10.43 20.09
CA PRO A 257 -15.63 10.44 20.40
C PRO A 257 -16.48 10.78 19.17
#